data_0ed3c5e9eb33bd8b0a3346a1d930170c
#
_entry.id   0ed3c5e9eb33bd8b0a3346a1d930170c
#
_cell.length_a   1.000
_cell.length_b   1.000
_cell.length_c   1.000
_cell.angle_alpha   90.00
_cell.angle_beta   90.00
_cell.angle_gamma   90.00
#
_symmetry.space_group_name_H-M   'P 1'
#
loop_
_entity.id
_entity.type
_entity.pdbx_description
1 polymer ?
#
loop_
_entity_poly.entity_id
_entity_poly.type
_entity_poly.pdbx_seq_one_letter_code
_entity_poly.pdbx_strand_id
1 'polypeptide(L)'
;MKSMRRIFLILAALLPVTVLGSSASLAETKLEASIFSYDGKDFIRTNTTLMTDKGQPAVNTKLDQSSAAYKALIGKHSYTGPATVFGKDYQANYAPLTSADGKLTGALFVGAPK
;
A
#
# COMPACT_ATOMS: atom_id res chain seq x y z
N MET A 1 -39.90 -11.14 -7.89
CA MET A 1 -39.31 -11.36 -7.79
C MET A 1 -38.93 -11.48 -7.50
N LYS A 2 -39.12 -11.48 -7.43
CA LYS A 2 -38.38 -11.87 -6.89
C LYS A 2 -37.43 -11.95 -7.03
N SER A 3 -37.43 -11.98 -7.14
CA SER A 3 -36.25 -12.33 -7.08
C SER A 3 -35.53 -11.67 -7.18
N MET A 4 -35.70 -11.30 -7.02
CA MET A 4 -34.73 -11.10 -6.94
C MET A 4 -34.20 -10.64 -6.52
N ARG A 5 -34.63 -10.62 -6.21
CA ARG A 5 -33.80 -10.67 -5.52
C ARG A 5 -33.14 -11.04 -5.27
N ARG A 6 -33.43 -11.42 -5.31
CA ARG A 6 -32.57 -12.22 -4.73
C ARG A 6 -31.50 -12.18 -4.95
N ILE A 7 -31.51 -11.92 -5.31
CA ILE A 7 -30.33 -12.21 -5.23
C ILE A 7 -29.63 -11.55 -4.83
N PHE A 8 -30.06 -11.23 -4.46
CA PHE A 8 -28.99 -11.05 -3.93
C PHE A 8 -28.51 -11.23 -3.37
N LEU A 9 -29.14 -11.36 -3.04
CA LEU A 9 -28.44 -11.99 -2.19
C LEU A 9 -27.63 -12.55 -2.16
N ILE A 10 -27.89 -12.82 -2.51
CA ILE A 10 -27.02 -13.57 -2.38
C ILE A 10 -25.99 -13.23 -2.42
N LEU A 11 -26.13 -12.76 -2.44
CA LEU A 11 -24.97 -12.67 -2.32
C LEU A 11 -24.46 -12.40 -1.50
N ALA A 12 -24.89 -12.40 -1.18
CA ALA A 12 -24.28 -12.31 -0.42
C ALA A 12 -23.85 -13.07 0.20
N ALA A 13 -24.36 -13.68 0.25
CA ALA A 13 -23.92 -14.51 0.86
C ALA A 13 -22.85 -14.92 0.69
N LEU A 14 -22.99 -14.95 0.43
CA LEU A 14 -22.01 -15.44 0.34
C LEU A 14 -21.20 -15.20 0.81
N LEU A 15 -21.41 -15.12 1.07
CA LEU A 15 -20.54 -15.15 1.50
C LEU A 15 -20.23 -15.23 2.47
N PRO A 16 -20.46 -15.51 2.62
CA PRO A 16 -19.78 -15.48 3.64
C PRO A 16 -19.28 -16.56 4.22
N VAL A 17 -19.42 -17.00 4.35
CA VAL A 17 -19.03 -17.84 4.82
C VAL A 17 -17.88 -18.47 4.79
N THR A 18 -17.92 -19.21 4.40
CA THR A 18 -16.89 -19.84 4.10
C THR A 18 -15.65 -19.32 4.35
N VAL A 19 -15.62 -18.27 4.31
CA VAL A 19 -14.45 -17.66 4.40
C VAL A 19 -14.12 -17.32 5.79
N LEU A 20 -14.73 -17.87 6.76
CA LEU A 20 -14.45 -17.53 8.12
C LEU A 20 -13.02 -17.72 8.51
N GLY A 21 -12.40 -18.81 8.13
CA GLY A 21 -11.01 -19.04 8.43
C GLY A 21 -10.12 -18.05 7.75
N SER A 22 -10.42 -17.77 6.50
CA SER A 22 -9.65 -16.78 5.78
C SER A 22 -9.80 -15.40 6.35
N SER A 23 -11.00 -15.06 6.81
CA SER A 23 -11.22 -13.77 7.42
C SER A 23 -10.40 -13.60 8.68
N ALA A 24 -10.29 -14.64 9.48
CA ALA A 24 -9.49 -14.58 10.69
C ALA A 24 -8.03 -14.34 10.36
N SER A 25 -7.51 -15.04 9.34
CA SER A 25 -6.13 -14.83 8.91
C SER A 25 -5.91 -13.41 8.41
N LEU A 26 -6.85 -12.90 7.63
CA LEU A 26 -6.73 -11.55 7.13
C LEU A 26 -6.78 -10.53 8.26
N ALA A 27 -7.58 -10.79 9.28
CA ALA A 27 -7.67 -9.88 10.40
C ALA A 27 -6.37 -9.79 11.16
N GLU A 28 -5.56 -10.86 11.13
CA GLU A 28 -4.26 -10.85 11.79
C GLU A 28 -3.17 -10.22 10.93
N THR A 29 -3.40 -10.10 9.63
CA THR A 29 -2.44 -9.52 8.73
C THR A 29 -2.73 -8.03 8.61
N LYS A 30 -1.81 -7.23 9.11
CA LYS A 30 -1.96 -5.78 9.02
C LYS A 30 -1.15 -5.27 7.85
N LEU A 31 -1.84 -4.75 6.87
CA LEU A 31 -1.18 -4.08 5.76
C LEU A 31 -0.83 -2.67 6.18
N GLU A 32 0.33 -2.23 5.74
CA GLU A 32 0.75 -0.84 5.92
C GLU A 32 0.66 -0.13 4.59
N ALA A 33 0.44 1.17 4.65
CA ALA A 33 0.30 1.97 3.44
C ALA A 33 0.87 3.36 3.63
N SER A 34 1.36 3.94 2.55
CA SER A 34 1.84 5.31 2.55
C SER A 34 1.48 5.99 1.24
N ILE A 35 1.24 7.28 1.34
CA ILE A 35 1.11 8.15 0.18
C ILE A 35 2.27 9.12 0.22
N PHE A 36 2.96 9.25 -0.92
CA PHE A 36 4.11 10.14 -1.06
C PHE A 36 3.79 11.26 -2.02
N SER A 37 4.30 12.44 -1.74
CA SER A 37 4.42 13.50 -2.75
C SER A 37 5.86 13.50 -3.28
N TYR A 38 6.04 13.91 -4.51
CA TYR A 38 7.35 13.97 -5.15
C TYR A 38 7.70 15.43 -5.43
N ASP A 39 8.84 15.88 -4.92
CA ASP A 39 9.24 17.28 -5.03
C ASP A 39 10.26 17.53 -6.13
N GLY A 40 10.48 16.54 -7.00
CA GLY A 40 11.49 16.61 -8.04
C GLY A 40 12.77 15.90 -7.67
N LYS A 41 12.91 15.50 -6.41
CA LYS A 41 14.08 14.79 -5.92
C LYS A 41 13.69 13.68 -4.95
N ASP A 42 12.85 14.00 -3.98
CA ASP A 42 12.49 13.05 -2.92
C ASP A 42 11.02 12.70 -2.96
N PHE A 43 10.71 11.49 -2.52
CA PHE A 43 9.35 11.08 -2.21
C PHE A 43 9.16 11.24 -0.71
N ILE A 44 8.22 12.11 -0.34
CA ILE A 44 7.98 12.48 1.06
C ILE A 44 6.64 11.92 1.49
N ARG A 45 6.63 11.15 2.58
CA ARG A 45 5.37 10.57 3.09
C ARG A 45 4.47 11.68 3.62
N THR A 46 3.31 11.83 3.00
CA THR A 46 2.32 12.80 3.45
C THR A 46 1.25 12.14 4.31
N ASN A 47 0.96 10.86 4.03
CA ASN A 47 0.00 10.06 4.80
C ASN A 47 0.57 8.67 4.94
N THR A 48 0.44 8.08 6.12
CA THR A 48 1.03 6.76 6.33
C THR A 48 0.45 6.09 7.56
N THR A 49 0.39 4.75 7.52
CA THR A 49 0.09 3.95 8.69
C THR A 49 1.36 3.57 9.43
N LEU A 50 2.54 3.84 8.83
CA LEU A 50 3.82 3.44 9.41
C LEU A 50 4.20 4.32 10.58
N MET A 51 4.92 3.70 11.52
CA MET A 51 5.55 4.41 12.63
C MET A 51 7.05 4.30 12.46
N THR A 52 7.76 5.33 12.90
CA THR A 52 9.22 5.29 12.92
C THR A 52 9.66 4.32 14.01
N ASP A 53 10.97 4.05 14.06
CA ASP A 53 11.55 3.19 15.10
C ASP A 53 11.41 3.81 16.50
N LYS A 54 11.04 5.08 16.58
CA LYS A 54 10.80 5.76 17.86
C LYS A 54 9.31 5.84 18.20
N GLY A 55 8.46 5.15 17.43
CA GLY A 55 7.02 5.12 17.70
C GLY A 55 6.28 6.36 17.29
N GLN A 56 6.86 7.19 16.42
CA GLN A 56 6.19 8.39 15.92
C GLN A 56 5.59 8.10 14.54
N PRO A 57 4.47 8.74 14.17
CA PRO A 57 3.98 8.60 12.80
C PRO A 57 5.06 8.99 11.81
N ALA A 58 5.20 8.23 10.74
CA ALA A 58 6.29 8.41 9.79
C ALA A 58 6.02 9.51 8.76
N VAL A 59 5.14 10.44 9.07
CA VAL A 59 4.83 11.58 8.20
C VAL A 59 6.06 12.45 8.02
N ASN A 60 6.24 12.97 6.82
CA ASN A 60 7.37 13.82 6.44
C ASN A 60 8.71 13.10 6.37
N THR A 61 8.69 11.78 6.39
CA THR A 61 9.91 11.00 6.15
C THR A 61 10.06 10.74 4.65
N LYS A 62 11.29 10.55 4.22
CA LYS A 62 11.63 10.39 2.81
C LYS A 62 11.93 8.95 2.48
N LEU A 63 11.58 8.55 1.27
CA LEU A 63 12.00 7.25 0.72
C LEU A 63 13.50 7.31 0.45
N ASP A 64 14.21 6.25 0.84
CA ASP A 64 15.64 6.15 0.65
C ASP A 64 15.97 6.16 -0.84
N GLN A 65 16.80 7.10 -1.27
CA GLN A 65 17.17 7.23 -2.68
C GLN A 65 17.99 6.06 -3.20
N SER A 66 18.63 5.30 -2.32
CA SER A 66 19.39 4.12 -2.73
C SER A 66 18.51 2.88 -2.87
N SER A 67 17.24 2.95 -2.48
CA SER A 67 16.36 1.78 -2.53
C SER A 67 15.98 1.43 -3.96
N ALA A 68 15.68 0.15 -4.17
CA ALA A 68 15.19 -0.31 -5.46
C ALA A 68 13.85 0.36 -5.82
N ALA A 69 13.03 0.62 -4.81
CA ALA A 69 11.76 1.29 -5.02
C ALA A 69 11.95 2.71 -5.55
N TYR A 70 12.88 3.47 -4.96
CA TYR A 70 13.15 4.82 -5.44
C TYR A 70 13.59 4.79 -6.91
N LYS A 71 14.51 3.90 -7.23
CA LYS A 71 15.04 3.81 -8.61
C LYS A 71 13.95 3.47 -9.62
N ALA A 72 13.04 2.58 -9.25
CA ALA A 72 11.93 2.24 -10.13
C ALA A 72 10.98 3.44 -10.28
N LEU A 73 10.64 4.09 -9.19
CA LEU A 73 9.66 5.17 -9.21
C LEU A 73 10.12 6.38 -10.00
N ILE A 74 11.40 6.76 -9.93
CA ILE A 74 11.87 7.89 -10.72
C ILE A 74 11.86 7.58 -12.21
N GLY A 75 11.87 6.31 -12.59
CA GLY A 75 11.67 5.86 -13.97
C GLY A 75 10.21 5.66 -14.31
N LYS A 76 9.30 6.02 -13.42
CA LYS A 76 7.85 5.86 -13.59
C LYS A 76 7.44 4.40 -13.70
N HIS A 77 8.15 3.53 -12.98
CA HIS A 77 7.86 2.10 -12.92
C HIS A 77 7.46 1.71 -11.50
N SER A 78 6.63 0.69 -11.40
CA SER A 78 6.29 0.11 -10.11
C SER A 78 7.41 -0.78 -9.62
N TYR A 79 7.47 -0.96 -8.30
CA TYR A 79 8.37 -1.92 -7.67
C TYR A 79 7.55 -2.88 -6.84
N THR A 80 7.78 -4.17 -7.02
CA THR A 80 7.18 -5.21 -6.18
C THR A 80 8.30 -6.10 -5.68
N GLY A 81 8.36 -6.30 -4.38
CA GLY A 81 9.39 -7.14 -3.79
C GLY A 81 9.64 -6.79 -2.34
N PRO A 82 10.73 -7.33 -1.77
CA PRO A 82 11.04 -7.07 -0.37
C PRO A 82 11.48 -5.61 -0.17
N ALA A 83 11.14 -5.07 0.99
CA ALA A 83 11.56 -3.74 1.39
C ALA A 83 11.69 -3.71 2.89
N THR A 84 12.74 -3.05 3.39
CA THR A 84 12.94 -2.84 4.80
C THR A 84 12.64 -1.37 5.09
N VAL A 85 11.67 -1.11 5.96
CA VAL A 85 11.24 0.24 6.27
C VAL A 85 11.22 0.39 7.78
N PHE A 86 11.96 1.35 8.30
CA PHE A 86 12.09 1.58 9.74
C PHE A 86 12.42 0.30 10.48
N GLY A 87 13.37 -0.48 9.94
CA GLY A 87 13.86 -1.68 10.58
C GLY A 87 12.94 -2.89 10.48
N LYS A 88 11.84 -2.80 9.75
CA LYS A 88 10.91 -3.92 9.58
C LYS A 88 10.86 -4.34 8.13
N ASP A 89 10.72 -5.64 7.91
CA ASP A 89 10.70 -6.20 6.57
C ASP A 89 9.29 -6.38 6.06
N TYR A 90 9.09 -6.05 4.79
CA TYR A 90 7.79 -6.14 4.14
C TYR A 90 7.92 -6.78 2.78
N GLN A 91 6.84 -7.43 2.35
CA GLN A 91 6.62 -7.67 0.94
C GLN A 91 5.86 -6.44 0.45
N ALA A 92 6.47 -5.67 -0.42
CA ALA A 92 6.00 -4.33 -0.73
C ALA A 92 5.62 -4.16 -2.18
N ASN A 93 4.72 -3.21 -2.40
CA ASN A 93 4.37 -2.75 -3.72
C ASN A 93 4.41 -1.23 -3.70
N TYR A 94 5.21 -0.65 -4.57
CA TYR A 94 5.28 0.80 -4.77
C TYR A 94 4.79 1.10 -6.17
N ALA A 95 3.93 2.11 -6.32
CA ALA A 95 3.42 2.50 -7.63
C ALA A 95 3.59 4.01 -7.82
N PRO A 96 4.06 4.45 -9.00
CA PRO A 96 4.19 5.88 -9.24
C PRO A 96 2.84 6.53 -9.49
N LEU A 97 2.71 7.78 -9.08
CA LEU A 97 1.56 8.62 -9.40
C LEU A 97 2.03 9.68 -10.38
N THR A 98 1.31 9.80 -11.48
CA THR A 98 1.65 10.79 -12.51
C THR A 98 0.43 11.66 -12.80
N SER A 99 0.69 12.88 -13.23
CA SER A 99 -0.34 13.78 -13.66
C SER A 99 -0.77 13.45 -15.09
N ALA A 100 -1.79 14.15 -15.59
CA ALA A 100 -2.32 13.89 -16.91
C ALA A 100 -1.26 14.08 -18.02
N ASP A 101 -0.28 14.95 -17.78
CA ASP A 101 0.80 15.20 -18.74
C ASP A 101 1.99 14.24 -18.56
N GLY A 102 1.85 13.24 -17.69
CA GLY A 102 2.88 12.23 -17.50
C GLY A 102 3.96 12.61 -16.51
N LYS A 103 3.82 13.73 -15.81
CA LYS A 103 4.81 14.12 -14.81
C LYS A 103 4.63 13.34 -13.54
N LEU A 104 5.74 12.91 -12.95
CA LEU A 104 5.73 12.21 -11.68
C LEU A 104 5.33 13.17 -10.57
N THR A 105 4.28 12.84 -9.82
CA THR A 105 3.77 13.69 -8.76
C THR A 105 3.86 13.06 -7.38
N GLY A 106 4.02 11.75 -7.31
CA GLY A 106 4.09 11.07 -6.03
C GLY A 106 4.17 9.58 -6.21
N ALA A 107 3.82 8.85 -5.16
CA ALA A 107 3.83 7.40 -5.19
C ALA A 107 2.92 6.85 -4.10
N LEU A 108 2.53 5.59 -4.26
CA LEU A 108 1.80 4.83 -3.25
C LEU A 108 2.66 3.66 -2.81
N PHE A 109 2.57 3.31 -1.54
CA PHE A 109 3.21 2.13 -0.96
C PHE A 109 2.15 1.30 -0.25
N VAL A 110 2.18 -0.01 -0.48
CA VAL A 110 1.44 -0.97 0.32
C VAL A 110 2.41 -2.08 0.69
N GLY A 111 2.45 -2.44 1.96
CA GLY A 111 3.35 -3.47 2.43
C GLY A 111 2.67 -4.44 3.36
N ALA A 112 3.01 -5.72 3.19
CA ALA A 112 2.59 -6.78 4.10
C ALA A 112 3.79 -7.16 4.95
N PRO A 113 3.69 -7.12 6.27
CA PRO A 113 4.81 -7.52 7.13
C PRO A 113 5.19 -8.96 6.87
N LYS A 114 6.48 -9.23 6.90
CA LYS A 114 7.00 -10.59 6.67
C LYS A 114 7.29 -11.27 7.98
#